data_699613ff0865ba76c67264b8eafbace2
#
_entry.id   699613ff0865ba76c67264b8eafbace2
#
_cell.length_a   1.000
_cell.length_b   1.000
_cell.length_c   1.000
_cell.angle_alpha   90.00
_cell.angle_beta   90.00
_cell.angle_gamma   90.00
#
_symmetry.space_group_name_H-M   'P 1'
#
loop_
_entity.id
_entity.type
_entity.pdbx_description
1 polymer ?
#
loop_
_entity_poly.entity_id
_entity_poly.type
_entity_poly.pdbx_seq_one_letter_code
_entity_poly.pdbx_strand_id
1 'polypeptide(L)'
;MADYKKLIPLIKEWEGGFVNDTDDSGGPTNKGVTLATFRTWFGANKTVNDLKALTDEQWIYIFLNGYWNQCKASEINNQAIANIIVDWAWASGPKTAIKKVQSILGTDSDGIVGPKTLAAINNAEPRQLFNKIKAARLQFVENVAEQRPKDKKFLNGWKNRINSFFFEEGAANMGMYGILAAGAVFVLLLIARKWK
;
A
#
# COMPACT_ATOMS: atom_id res chain seq x y z
N MET A 1 -8.32 -8.06 13.57
CA MET A 1 -7.72 -6.72 13.43
C MET A 1 -6.39 -6.81 12.74
N ALA A 2 -6.10 -5.84 11.88
CA ALA A 2 -4.87 -5.86 11.08
C ALA A 2 -3.64 -5.45 11.90
N ASP A 3 -2.48 -5.99 11.50
CA ASP A 3 -1.18 -5.74 12.11
C ASP A 3 -0.24 -5.11 11.07
N TYR A 4 0.29 -3.93 11.39
CA TYR A 4 1.21 -3.20 10.52
C TYR A 4 2.52 -3.95 10.24
N LYS A 5 2.96 -4.80 11.15
CA LYS A 5 4.18 -5.61 10.99
C LYS A 5 4.10 -6.56 9.81
N LYS A 6 2.87 -6.98 9.42
CA LYS A 6 2.64 -7.82 8.24
C LYS A 6 2.72 -7.03 6.92
N LEU A 7 2.47 -5.72 6.97
CA LEU A 7 2.53 -4.86 5.77
C LEU A 7 3.94 -4.30 5.51
N ILE A 8 4.71 -3.97 6.55
CA ILE A 8 6.04 -3.36 6.40
C ILE A 8 6.96 -4.12 5.43
N PRO A 9 7.12 -5.45 5.50
CA PRO A 9 7.96 -6.19 4.57
C PRO A 9 7.52 -6.01 3.11
N LEU A 10 6.20 -6.02 2.86
CA LEU A 10 5.63 -5.86 1.51
C LEU A 10 5.92 -4.46 0.95
N ILE A 11 5.82 -3.40 1.78
CA ILE A 11 6.18 -2.06 1.34
C ILE A 11 7.68 -1.98 1.04
N LYS A 12 8.53 -2.43 1.98
CA LYS A 12 9.99 -2.36 1.84
C LYS A 12 10.52 -3.11 0.62
N GLU A 13 9.84 -4.15 0.17
CA GLU A 13 10.20 -4.90 -1.06
C GLU A 13 10.13 -4.02 -2.31
N TRP A 14 9.18 -3.07 -2.34
CA TRP A 14 8.98 -2.16 -3.47
C TRP A 14 9.73 -0.84 -3.34
N GLU A 15 10.29 -0.54 -2.17
CA GLU A 15 11.01 0.71 -1.95
C GLU A 15 12.49 0.55 -2.30
N GLY A 16 12.95 1.41 -3.19
CA GLY A 16 14.37 1.51 -3.54
C GLY A 16 15.20 2.19 -2.44
N GLY A 17 16.50 2.31 -2.70
CA GLY A 17 17.40 3.15 -1.90
C GLY A 17 17.16 4.65 -2.15
N PHE A 18 18.19 5.45 -1.88
CA PHE A 18 18.15 6.88 -2.14
C PHE A 18 18.13 7.18 -3.65
N VAL A 19 17.17 7.99 -4.07
CA VAL A 19 17.03 8.52 -5.44
C VAL A 19 16.89 10.04 -5.38
N ASN A 20 17.52 10.72 -6.32
CA ASN A 20 17.38 12.17 -6.52
C ASN A 20 17.26 12.40 -8.04
N ASP A 21 16.12 11.99 -8.60
CA ASP A 21 15.81 12.22 -10.02
C ASP A 21 15.20 13.62 -10.15
N THR A 22 15.81 14.45 -10.99
CA THR A 22 15.33 15.83 -11.26
C THR A 22 14.02 15.85 -12.03
N ASP A 23 13.66 14.75 -12.68
CA ASP A 23 12.37 14.57 -13.38
C ASP A 23 11.25 14.13 -12.43
N ASP A 24 11.59 13.65 -11.22
CA ASP A 24 10.61 13.27 -10.20
C ASP A 24 10.14 14.51 -9.44
N SER A 25 8.84 14.80 -9.55
CA SER A 25 8.19 15.89 -8.81
C SER A 25 8.26 15.75 -7.29
N GLY A 26 8.58 14.56 -6.77
CA GLY A 26 8.75 14.28 -5.35
C GLY A 26 10.11 14.75 -4.78
N GLY A 27 11.10 15.01 -5.66
CA GLY A 27 12.46 15.38 -5.27
C GLY A 27 13.23 14.26 -4.56
N PRO A 28 14.27 14.61 -3.77
CA PRO A 28 15.09 13.61 -3.08
C PRO A 28 14.24 12.68 -2.22
N THR A 29 14.39 11.38 -2.45
CA THR A 29 13.58 10.33 -1.81
C THR A 29 14.50 9.21 -1.32
N ASN A 30 14.26 8.67 -0.13
CA ASN A 30 14.96 7.50 0.41
C ASN A 30 13.95 6.53 1.02
N LYS A 31 14.02 5.27 0.61
CA LYS A 31 13.11 4.21 1.09
C LYS A 31 11.63 4.65 1.00
N GLY A 32 11.23 5.34 -0.10
CA GLY A 32 9.87 5.86 -0.31
C GLY A 32 9.51 7.12 0.48
N VAL A 33 10.39 7.65 1.31
CA VAL A 33 10.19 8.89 2.07
C VAL A 33 10.84 10.05 1.33
N THR A 34 10.04 11.04 0.90
CA THR A 34 10.55 12.27 0.29
C THR A 34 11.17 13.19 1.33
N LEU A 35 12.10 14.07 0.92
CA LEU A 35 12.66 15.08 1.80
C LEU A 35 11.58 15.99 2.42
N ALA A 36 10.54 16.32 1.66
CA ALA A 36 9.41 17.10 2.15
C ALA A 36 8.68 16.36 3.29
N THR A 37 8.36 15.08 3.11
CA THR A 37 7.77 14.24 4.16
C THR A 37 8.69 14.14 5.38
N PHE A 38 9.98 13.91 5.18
CA PHE A 38 10.95 13.82 6.27
C PHE A 38 11.01 15.10 7.09
N ARG A 39 11.00 16.26 6.43
CA ARG A 39 10.97 17.58 7.08
C ARG A 39 9.70 17.82 7.88
N THR A 40 8.56 17.35 7.39
CA THR A 40 7.28 17.47 8.12
C THR A 40 7.36 16.79 9.49
N TRP A 41 8.05 15.67 9.60
CA TRP A 41 8.11 14.88 10.84
C TRP A 41 9.30 15.21 11.74
N PHE A 42 10.43 15.63 11.18
CA PHE A 42 11.69 15.80 11.94
C PHE A 42 12.27 17.21 11.90
N GLY A 43 11.59 18.16 11.26
CA GLY A 43 11.94 19.57 11.24
C GLY A 43 12.38 20.09 9.87
N ALA A 44 12.01 21.34 9.59
CA ALA A 44 12.23 21.99 8.29
C ALA A 44 13.71 22.16 7.91
N ASN A 45 14.61 22.14 8.90
CA ASN A 45 16.06 22.26 8.73
C ASN A 45 16.76 20.97 8.26
N LYS A 46 16.02 19.85 8.15
CA LYS A 46 16.59 18.60 7.68
C LYS A 46 17.07 18.70 6.25
N THR A 47 18.23 18.09 5.99
CA THR A 47 18.95 18.14 4.71
C THR A 47 18.77 16.82 3.94
N VAL A 48 19.26 16.80 2.70
CA VAL A 48 19.35 15.56 1.91
C VAL A 48 20.25 14.52 2.59
N ASN A 49 21.31 14.95 3.29
CA ASN A 49 22.19 14.02 4.00
C ASN A 49 21.49 13.39 5.20
N ASP A 50 20.63 14.13 5.91
CA ASP A 50 19.80 13.56 6.98
C ASP A 50 18.82 12.54 6.41
N LEU A 51 18.22 12.80 5.24
CA LEU A 51 17.34 11.85 4.58
C LEU A 51 18.07 10.59 4.12
N LYS A 52 19.30 10.70 3.62
CA LYS A 52 20.13 9.54 3.29
C LYS A 52 20.41 8.66 4.51
N ALA A 53 20.55 9.27 5.69
CA ALA A 53 20.77 8.61 6.97
C ALA A 53 19.47 8.18 7.68
N LEU A 54 18.32 8.17 6.98
CA LEU A 54 17.02 7.75 7.51
C LEU A 54 17.11 6.38 8.17
N THR A 55 16.87 6.33 9.52
CA THR A 55 16.88 5.09 10.27
C THR A 55 15.59 4.31 10.10
N ASP A 56 15.60 3.02 10.46
CA ASP A 56 14.40 2.19 10.41
C ASP A 56 13.34 2.65 11.42
N GLU A 57 13.76 3.15 12.60
CA GLU A 57 12.85 3.71 13.60
C GLU A 57 12.15 4.97 13.07
N GLN A 58 12.87 5.87 12.41
CA GLN A 58 12.31 7.06 11.80
C GLN A 58 11.35 6.70 10.66
N TRP A 59 11.71 5.70 9.84
CA TRP A 59 10.86 5.21 8.78
C TRP A 59 9.54 4.63 9.33
N ILE A 60 9.64 3.78 10.36
CA ILE A 60 8.47 3.19 11.03
C ILE A 60 7.60 4.27 11.66
N TYR A 61 8.21 5.29 12.28
CA TYR A 61 7.50 6.41 12.87
C TYR A 61 6.67 7.16 11.82
N ILE A 62 7.26 7.49 10.66
CA ILE A 62 6.56 8.14 9.53
C ILE A 62 5.44 7.22 9.03
N PHE A 63 5.73 5.94 8.80
CA PHE A 63 4.76 4.98 8.30
C PHE A 63 3.54 4.86 9.20
N LEU A 64 3.75 4.73 10.50
CA LEU A 64 2.66 4.59 11.46
C LEU A 64 1.82 5.87 11.54
N ASN A 65 2.46 7.01 11.77
CA ASN A 65 1.73 8.26 12.05
C ASN A 65 1.21 8.94 10.78
N GLY A 66 1.93 8.82 9.68
CA GLY A 66 1.56 9.44 8.41
C GLY A 66 0.56 8.63 7.58
N TYR A 67 0.49 7.30 7.79
CA TYR A 67 -0.28 6.44 6.89
C TYR A 67 -1.15 5.41 7.61
N TRP A 68 -0.56 4.53 8.42
CA TRP A 68 -1.29 3.45 9.10
C TRP A 68 -2.40 3.96 10.00
N ASN A 69 -2.06 4.92 10.88
CA ASN A 69 -3.01 5.51 11.82
C ASN A 69 -4.03 6.41 11.11
N GLN A 70 -3.64 7.10 10.04
CA GLN A 70 -4.58 7.91 9.24
C GLN A 70 -5.66 7.04 8.59
N CYS A 71 -5.32 5.82 8.21
CA CYS A 71 -6.26 4.83 7.68
C CYS A 71 -7.02 4.08 8.78
N LYS A 72 -6.76 4.32 10.06
CA LYS A 72 -7.27 3.53 11.20
C LYS A 72 -7.09 2.02 10.98
N ALA A 73 -5.98 1.63 10.36
CA ALA A 73 -5.80 0.30 9.84
C ALA A 73 -5.80 -0.80 10.92
N SER A 74 -5.36 -0.47 12.16
CA SER A 74 -5.45 -1.39 13.29
C SER A 74 -6.90 -1.77 13.66
N GLU A 75 -7.90 -0.96 13.26
CA GLU A 75 -9.32 -1.21 13.53
C GLU A 75 -10.01 -1.94 12.37
N ILE A 76 -9.30 -2.18 11.25
CA ILE A 76 -9.80 -2.98 10.13
C ILE A 76 -9.66 -4.47 10.46
N ASN A 77 -10.76 -5.21 10.32
CA ASN A 77 -10.81 -6.64 10.70
C ASN A 77 -9.96 -7.52 9.76
N ASN A 78 -9.94 -7.20 8.46
CA ASN A 78 -9.26 -8.01 7.45
C ASN A 78 -7.89 -7.43 7.08
N GLN A 79 -6.84 -8.25 7.21
CA GLN A 79 -5.45 -7.85 6.94
C GLN A 79 -5.22 -7.44 5.48
N ALA A 80 -5.78 -8.18 4.52
CA ALA A 80 -5.58 -7.87 3.10
C ALA A 80 -6.23 -6.52 2.71
N ILE A 81 -7.40 -6.21 3.30
CA ILE A 81 -8.06 -4.91 3.14
C ILE A 81 -7.20 -3.79 3.72
N ALA A 82 -6.70 -3.95 4.95
CA ALA A 82 -5.81 -2.96 5.56
C ALA A 82 -4.55 -2.74 4.71
N ASN A 83 -3.94 -3.83 4.25
CA ASN A 83 -2.72 -3.77 3.44
C ASN A 83 -2.93 -2.96 2.15
N ILE A 84 -3.98 -3.28 1.38
CA ILE A 84 -4.19 -2.62 0.09
C ILE A 84 -4.61 -1.15 0.24
N ILE A 85 -5.34 -0.79 1.30
CA ILE A 85 -5.70 0.61 1.61
C ILE A 85 -4.46 1.40 2.03
N VAL A 86 -3.66 0.88 2.96
CA VAL A 86 -2.50 1.60 3.49
C VAL A 86 -1.38 1.70 2.45
N ASP A 87 -1.16 0.68 1.63
CA ASP A 87 -0.20 0.76 0.54
C ASP A 87 -0.64 1.79 -0.53
N TRP A 88 -1.95 1.90 -0.80
CA TRP A 88 -2.45 2.99 -1.65
C TRP A 88 -2.22 4.36 -1.01
N ALA A 89 -2.46 4.48 0.28
CA ALA A 89 -2.19 5.71 1.04
C ALA A 89 -0.69 6.07 1.02
N TRP A 90 0.20 5.10 1.16
CA TRP A 90 1.64 5.29 1.04
C TRP A 90 2.05 5.83 -0.33
N ALA A 91 1.49 5.27 -1.40
CA ALA A 91 1.83 5.64 -2.78
C ALA A 91 1.20 6.97 -3.25
N SER A 92 0.03 7.37 -2.73
CA SER A 92 -0.76 8.49 -3.28
C SER A 92 -1.26 9.49 -2.22
N GLY A 93 -0.83 9.33 -0.98
CA GLY A 93 -1.29 10.09 0.17
C GLY A 93 -2.59 9.55 0.78
N PRO A 94 -2.73 9.59 2.12
CA PRO A 94 -3.88 9.03 2.83
C PRO A 94 -5.21 9.61 2.38
N LYS A 95 -5.30 10.93 2.23
CA LYS A 95 -6.54 11.62 1.83
C LYS A 95 -7.04 11.13 0.47
N THR A 96 -6.14 10.93 -0.49
CA THR A 96 -6.48 10.42 -1.83
C THR A 96 -7.01 8.99 -1.75
N ALA A 97 -6.27 8.10 -1.09
CA ALA A 97 -6.66 6.70 -0.96
C ALA A 97 -7.99 6.54 -0.21
N ILE A 98 -8.16 7.24 0.93
CA ILE A 98 -9.36 7.17 1.75
C ILE A 98 -10.57 7.65 0.96
N LYS A 99 -10.50 8.79 0.25
CA LYS A 99 -11.61 9.28 -0.60
C LYS A 99 -12.05 8.25 -1.65
N LYS A 100 -11.10 7.56 -2.28
CA LYS A 100 -11.41 6.52 -3.28
C LYS A 100 -12.08 5.31 -2.64
N VAL A 101 -11.61 4.88 -1.47
CA VAL A 101 -12.24 3.78 -0.70
C VAL A 101 -13.66 4.17 -0.26
N GLN A 102 -13.85 5.38 0.25
CA GLN A 102 -15.16 5.90 0.63
C GLN A 102 -16.14 5.92 -0.56
N SER A 103 -15.69 6.35 -1.73
CA SER A 103 -16.48 6.32 -2.96
C SER A 103 -16.90 4.88 -3.34
N ILE A 104 -16.01 3.91 -3.19
CA ILE A 104 -16.31 2.47 -3.43
C ILE A 104 -17.37 1.95 -2.46
N LEU A 105 -17.34 2.43 -1.22
CA LEU A 105 -18.25 2.04 -0.14
C LEU A 105 -19.59 2.81 -0.16
N GLY A 106 -19.71 3.87 -0.96
CA GLY A 106 -20.88 4.75 -0.97
C GLY A 106 -21.01 5.60 0.29
N THR A 107 -19.89 5.90 0.97
CA THR A 107 -19.85 6.81 2.12
C THR A 107 -19.38 8.21 1.69
N ASP A 108 -19.51 9.20 2.59
CA ASP A 108 -19.05 10.56 2.34
C ASP A 108 -17.55 10.57 2.04
N SER A 109 -17.15 11.09 0.86
CA SER A 109 -15.77 11.08 0.38
C SER A 109 -14.96 12.29 0.90
N ASP A 110 -14.89 12.44 2.22
CA ASP A 110 -14.17 13.53 2.90
C ASP A 110 -12.65 13.26 3.05
N GLY A 111 -12.24 11.99 2.95
CA GLY A 111 -10.85 11.55 3.10
C GLY A 111 -10.43 11.32 4.56
N ILE A 112 -11.40 11.11 5.44
CA ILE A 112 -11.18 10.83 6.87
C ILE A 112 -11.86 9.50 7.23
N VAL A 113 -11.12 8.57 7.82
CA VAL A 113 -11.71 7.31 8.31
C VAL A 113 -12.40 7.57 9.64
N GLY A 114 -13.67 7.99 9.56
CA GLY A 114 -14.56 8.10 10.71
C GLY A 114 -15.26 6.75 11.03
N PRO A 115 -16.11 6.72 12.09
CA PRO A 115 -16.84 5.52 12.49
C PRO A 115 -17.70 4.92 11.35
N LYS A 116 -18.35 5.76 10.53
CA LYS A 116 -19.16 5.32 9.39
C LYS A 116 -18.32 4.61 8.34
N THR A 117 -17.18 5.21 7.95
CA THR A 117 -16.26 4.62 6.97
C THR A 117 -15.69 3.30 7.50
N LEU A 118 -15.24 3.27 8.74
CA LEU A 118 -14.68 2.06 9.37
C LEU A 118 -15.72 0.93 9.45
N ALA A 119 -16.94 1.26 9.86
CA ALA A 119 -18.05 0.29 9.88
C ALA A 119 -18.35 -0.25 8.48
N ALA A 120 -18.39 0.61 7.46
CA ALA A 120 -18.60 0.20 6.08
C ALA A 120 -17.46 -0.72 5.55
N ILE A 121 -16.20 -0.43 5.90
CA ILE A 121 -15.07 -1.31 5.57
C ILE A 121 -15.25 -2.69 6.22
N ASN A 122 -15.56 -2.72 7.52
CA ASN A 122 -15.60 -3.96 8.30
C ASN A 122 -16.86 -4.82 8.06
N ASN A 123 -17.95 -4.22 7.57
CA ASN A 123 -19.21 -4.92 7.23
C ASN A 123 -19.25 -5.35 5.75
N ALA A 124 -18.36 -4.85 4.89
CA ALA A 124 -18.32 -5.27 3.50
C ALA A 124 -17.84 -6.73 3.39
N GLU A 125 -18.29 -7.43 2.33
CA GLU A 125 -17.72 -8.72 2.00
C GLU A 125 -16.24 -8.53 1.61
N PRO A 126 -15.27 -9.13 2.35
CA PRO A 126 -13.88 -8.72 2.25
C PRO A 126 -13.24 -8.96 0.88
N ARG A 127 -13.52 -10.09 0.24
CA ARG A 127 -12.96 -10.40 -1.08
C ARG A 127 -13.48 -9.46 -2.15
N GLN A 128 -14.78 -9.14 -2.13
CA GLN A 128 -15.38 -8.22 -3.09
C GLN A 128 -14.83 -6.81 -2.89
N LEU A 129 -14.72 -6.36 -1.63
CA LEU A 129 -14.15 -5.05 -1.32
C LEU A 129 -12.69 -4.96 -1.78
N PHE A 130 -11.88 -5.99 -1.48
CA PHE A 130 -10.49 -6.06 -1.92
C PHE A 130 -10.38 -5.93 -3.45
N ASN A 131 -11.17 -6.70 -4.19
CA ASN A 131 -11.17 -6.69 -5.65
C ASN A 131 -11.59 -5.32 -6.21
N LYS A 132 -12.62 -4.68 -5.63
CA LYS A 132 -13.05 -3.32 -6.01
C LYS A 132 -11.95 -2.29 -5.75
N ILE A 133 -11.28 -2.34 -4.60
CA ILE A 133 -10.17 -1.44 -4.27
C ILE A 133 -9.02 -1.65 -5.26
N LYS A 134 -8.64 -2.90 -5.52
CA LYS A 134 -7.56 -3.25 -6.46
C LYS A 134 -7.86 -2.73 -7.87
N ALA A 135 -9.06 -2.96 -8.38
CA ALA A 135 -9.49 -2.47 -9.70
C ALA A 135 -9.48 -0.93 -9.77
N ALA A 136 -10.04 -0.25 -8.77
CA ALA A 136 -10.06 1.21 -8.71
C ALA A 136 -8.64 1.80 -8.63
N ARG A 137 -7.73 1.11 -7.96
CA ARG A 137 -6.33 1.52 -7.83
C ARG A 137 -5.57 1.36 -9.16
N LEU A 138 -5.80 0.26 -9.90
CA LEU A 138 -5.25 0.07 -11.25
C LEU A 138 -5.74 1.18 -12.20
N GLN A 139 -7.04 1.46 -12.22
CA GLN A 139 -7.60 2.55 -13.01
C GLN A 139 -7.03 3.92 -12.62
N PHE A 140 -6.81 4.15 -11.32
CA PHE A 140 -6.24 5.39 -10.82
C PHE A 140 -4.83 5.63 -11.38
N VAL A 141 -3.95 4.62 -11.37
CA VAL A 141 -2.58 4.79 -11.89
C VAL A 141 -2.55 4.92 -13.42
N GLU A 142 -3.47 4.31 -14.14
CA GLU A 142 -3.66 4.50 -15.58
C GLU A 142 -4.04 5.95 -15.89
N ASN A 143 -5.04 6.49 -15.18
CA ASN A 143 -5.47 7.88 -15.34
C ASN A 143 -4.33 8.87 -15.00
N VAL A 144 -3.52 8.58 -13.98
CA VAL A 144 -2.35 9.40 -13.64
C VAL A 144 -1.34 9.40 -14.79
N ALA A 145 -1.04 8.24 -15.37
CA ALA A 145 -0.11 8.12 -16.49
C ALA A 145 -0.62 8.79 -17.77
N GLU A 146 -1.93 8.81 -18.00
CA GLU A 146 -2.57 9.54 -19.10
C GLU A 146 -2.46 11.06 -18.92
N GLN A 147 -2.78 11.54 -17.72
CA GLN A 147 -2.73 12.98 -17.38
C GLN A 147 -1.29 13.51 -17.25
N ARG A 148 -0.33 12.63 -16.98
CA ARG A 148 1.09 12.96 -16.80
C ARG A 148 1.95 12.09 -17.69
N PRO A 149 2.15 12.44 -18.97
CA PRO A 149 2.88 11.59 -19.93
C PRO A 149 4.30 11.22 -19.50
N LYS A 150 4.97 12.08 -18.69
CA LYS A 150 6.29 11.80 -18.12
C LYS A 150 6.26 10.57 -17.16
N ASP A 151 5.15 10.32 -16.52
CA ASP A 151 4.99 9.26 -15.53
C ASP A 151 4.69 7.89 -16.17
N LYS A 152 4.41 7.84 -17.49
CA LYS A 152 4.17 6.58 -18.22
C LYS A 152 5.27 5.54 -18.02
N LYS A 153 6.51 5.99 -17.87
CA LYS A 153 7.67 5.12 -17.62
C LYS A 153 7.53 4.29 -16.33
N PHE A 154 6.75 4.77 -15.35
CA PHE A 154 6.55 4.13 -14.06
C PHE A 154 5.30 3.23 -14.01
N LEU A 155 4.41 3.32 -14.99
CA LEU A 155 3.09 2.66 -14.96
C LEU A 155 3.19 1.15 -14.77
N ASN A 156 4.12 0.48 -15.43
CA ASN A 156 4.30 -0.96 -15.29
C ASN A 156 4.74 -1.35 -13.87
N GLY A 157 5.66 -0.59 -13.27
CA GLY A 157 6.07 -0.77 -11.88
C GLY A 157 4.91 -0.59 -10.91
N TRP A 158 4.09 0.45 -11.09
CA TRP A 158 2.90 0.68 -10.28
C TRP A 158 1.89 -0.47 -10.38
N LYS A 159 1.60 -0.95 -11.61
CA LYS A 159 0.71 -2.09 -11.82
C LYS A 159 1.26 -3.37 -11.20
N ASN A 160 2.54 -3.64 -11.32
CA ASN A 160 3.18 -4.80 -10.71
C ASN A 160 3.05 -4.77 -9.18
N ARG A 161 3.34 -3.63 -8.54
CA ARG A 161 3.14 -3.43 -7.11
C ARG A 161 1.69 -3.69 -6.70
N ILE A 162 0.71 -3.11 -7.41
CA ILE A 162 -0.71 -3.32 -7.10
C ILE A 162 -1.09 -4.80 -7.27
N ASN A 163 -0.56 -5.46 -8.31
CA ASN A 163 -0.85 -6.86 -8.59
C ASN A 163 -0.20 -7.83 -7.61
N SER A 164 0.88 -7.44 -6.91
CA SER A 164 1.50 -8.28 -5.87
C SER A 164 0.65 -8.42 -4.60
N PHE A 165 -0.39 -7.58 -4.42
CA PHE A 165 -1.33 -7.76 -3.31
C PHE A 165 -2.36 -8.84 -3.64
N PHE A 166 -2.50 -9.81 -2.73
CA PHE A 166 -3.45 -10.91 -2.84
C PHE A 166 -4.43 -10.89 -1.66
N PHE A 167 -5.64 -11.39 -1.92
CA PHE A 167 -6.60 -11.69 -0.88
C PHE A 167 -6.37 -13.12 -0.40
N GLU A 168 -5.79 -13.27 0.79
CA GLU A 168 -5.67 -14.57 1.43
C GLU A 168 -6.97 -14.92 2.15
N GLU A 169 -7.53 -16.08 1.87
CA GLU A 169 -8.62 -16.63 2.69
C GLU A 169 -8.04 -16.98 4.06
N GLY A 170 -8.56 -16.34 5.10
CA GLY A 170 -8.20 -16.72 6.46
C GLY A 170 -8.45 -18.23 6.67
N ALA A 171 -7.56 -18.91 7.38
CA ALA A 171 -7.60 -20.35 7.65
C ALA A 171 -8.93 -20.88 8.21
N ALA A 172 -9.86 -20.03 8.59
CA ALA A 172 -11.19 -20.40 9.08
C ALA A 172 -12.16 -20.90 8.00
N ASN A 173 -11.87 -20.72 6.71
CA ASN A 173 -12.71 -21.17 5.58
C ASN A 173 -12.03 -22.19 4.65
N MET A 174 -10.95 -22.82 5.09
CA MET A 174 -10.39 -23.98 4.38
C MET A 174 -11.24 -25.23 4.65
N GLY A 175 -12.49 -25.20 4.18
CA GLY A 175 -13.23 -26.42 3.92
C GLY A 175 -12.53 -27.17 2.79
N MET A 176 -12.48 -28.47 2.90
CA MET A 176 -11.92 -29.58 2.12
C MET A 176 -11.43 -29.35 0.67
N TYR A 177 -11.68 -28.19 0.05
CA TYR A 177 -11.23 -27.85 -1.32
C TYR A 177 -9.91 -27.04 -1.36
N GLY A 178 -9.45 -26.49 -0.24
CA GLY A 178 -8.23 -25.66 -0.18
C GLY A 178 -6.92 -26.46 -0.14
N ILE A 179 -6.96 -27.72 0.25
CA ILE A 179 -5.76 -28.57 0.39
C ILE A 179 -5.17 -28.95 -1.00
N LEU A 180 -6.00 -29.02 -2.03
CA LEU A 180 -5.53 -29.35 -3.39
C LEU A 180 -4.87 -28.14 -4.11
N ALA A 181 -5.29 -26.91 -3.80
CA ALA A 181 -4.71 -25.71 -4.43
C ALA A 181 -3.38 -25.29 -3.78
N ALA A 182 -3.24 -25.44 -2.46
CA ALA A 182 -2.00 -25.11 -1.75
C ALA A 182 -0.85 -26.08 -2.11
N GLY A 183 -1.16 -27.34 -2.35
CA GLY A 183 -0.17 -28.35 -2.79
C GLY A 183 0.39 -28.09 -4.18
N ALA A 184 -0.42 -27.58 -5.11
CA ALA A 184 0.01 -27.30 -6.48
C ALA A 184 0.94 -26.07 -6.57
N VAL A 185 0.71 -25.04 -5.77
CA VAL A 185 1.56 -23.84 -5.74
C VAL A 185 2.93 -24.16 -5.11
N PHE A 186 2.98 -25.01 -4.08
CA PHE A 186 4.25 -25.40 -3.45
C PHE A 186 5.13 -26.25 -4.36
N VAL A 187 4.53 -27.09 -5.20
CA VAL A 187 5.26 -27.95 -6.18
C VAL A 187 5.83 -27.09 -7.32
N LEU A 188 5.12 -26.05 -7.79
CA LEU A 188 5.61 -25.15 -8.84
C LEU A 188 6.77 -24.27 -8.36
N LEU A 189 6.79 -23.83 -7.09
CA LEU A 189 7.90 -23.06 -6.52
C LEU A 189 9.17 -23.93 -6.32
N LEU A 190 9.04 -25.23 -6.07
CA LEU A 190 10.18 -26.14 -5.95
C LEU A 190 10.79 -26.49 -7.31
N ILE A 191 10.01 -26.52 -8.37
CA ILE A 191 10.51 -26.78 -9.73
C ILE A 191 11.25 -25.57 -10.30
N ALA A 192 10.79 -24.35 -10.03
CA ALA A 192 11.46 -23.12 -10.47
C ALA A 192 12.84 -22.88 -9.81
N ARG A 193 13.13 -23.52 -8.67
CA ARG A 193 14.44 -23.43 -7.98
C ARG A 193 15.51 -24.38 -8.51
N LYS A 194 15.16 -25.32 -9.39
CA LYS A 194 16.10 -26.33 -9.93
C LYS A 194 16.73 -25.97 -11.28
N TRP A 195 16.38 -24.80 -11.84
CA TRP A 195 16.90 -24.33 -13.14
C TRP A 195 17.46 -22.90 -13.03
N LYS A 196 18.42 -22.70 -12.13
CA LYS A 196 19.37 -21.58 -12.19
C LYS A 196 20.76 -22.12 -11.89
#